data_7f839f606f56046d9026620cb1b625b3
#
_entry.id   7f839f606f56046d9026620cb1b625b3
#
_cell.length_a   1.000
_cell.length_b   1.000
_cell.length_c   1.000
_cell.angle_alpha   90.00
_cell.angle_beta   90.00
_cell.angle_gamma   90.00
#
_symmetry.space_group_name_H-M   'P 1'
#
loop_
_entity.id
_entity.type
_entity.pdbx_description
1 polymer ?
#
loop_
_entity_poly.entity_id
_entity_poly.type
_entity_poly.pdbx_seq_one_letter_code
_entity_poly.pdbx_strand_id
1 'polypeptide(L)'
;MAARSTGSTTIAFGLVSIPIKLYTATQSSSVGFNMLHAQCGSRVKQQLYCPVDERVIERDETVKGYEFSKGQYVIFSPEELSKLEAEKTNTVEILEFVPAASVDFVQIEKTNYVGPDKGGHKAYNLLSHAMRQTELVAVGRYNARGKSYVVVIRPYQKGLALHQLYFADEVRPFEDVDIGGDVRFSAAEEDLAEKLIEQLRTDAFDATRYRDEYSDRVREAAQQKAEGMEITTAPEQPPAQIIDLFEALKRSLEAPSKRAEADKGRPKGGPKKAEPAAQPEAQPDKRKKRAGKTG
;
A
#
# COMPACT_ATOMS: atom_id res chain seq x y z
N MET A 1 -5.04 6.04 16.51
CA MET A 1 -5.54 7.28 15.86
C MET A 1 -6.55 6.90 14.79
N ALA A 2 -7.66 7.65 14.65
CA ALA A 2 -8.61 7.41 13.58
C ALA A 2 -7.94 7.72 12.21
N ALA A 3 -8.16 6.86 11.21
CA ALA A 3 -7.63 7.07 9.88
C ALA A 3 -8.23 8.35 9.26
N ARG A 4 -7.38 9.23 8.71
CA ARG A 4 -7.83 10.44 8.02
C ARG A 4 -8.31 10.07 6.62
N SER A 5 -9.53 10.48 6.25
CA SER A 5 -10.03 10.30 4.89
C SER A 5 -9.26 11.16 3.89
N THR A 6 -9.00 10.61 2.72
CA THR A 6 -8.35 11.31 1.60
C THR A 6 -9.35 12.10 0.74
N GLY A 7 -10.63 11.74 0.83
CA GLY A 7 -11.72 12.41 0.13
C GLY A 7 -13.06 11.72 0.37
N SER A 8 -14.13 12.40 0.01
CA SER A 8 -15.49 11.84 -0.05
C SER A 8 -15.92 11.73 -1.51
N THR A 9 -16.67 10.68 -1.82
CA THR A 9 -17.22 10.39 -3.14
C THR A 9 -18.52 9.60 -3.00
N THR A 10 -19.15 9.22 -4.08
CA THR A 10 -20.40 8.48 -4.08
C THR A 10 -20.23 7.22 -4.93
N ILE A 11 -20.68 6.07 -4.44
CA ILE A 11 -20.90 4.89 -5.27
C ILE A 11 -22.31 4.99 -5.86
N ALA A 12 -22.39 4.89 -7.19
CA ALA A 12 -23.67 4.91 -7.91
C ALA A 12 -23.84 3.60 -8.70
N PHE A 13 -25.00 2.95 -8.62
CA PHE A 13 -25.39 1.89 -9.52
C PHE A 13 -26.91 1.88 -9.67
N GLY A 14 -27.38 1.94 -10.92
CA GLY A 14 -28.79 2.17 -11.21
C GLY A 14 -29.30 3.45 -10.53
N LEU A 15 -30.37 3.33 -9.75
CA LEU A 15 -30.95 4.46 -9.00
C LEU A 15 -30.37 4.62 -7.58
N VAL A 16 -29.42 3.76 -7.19
CA VAL A 16 -28.86 3.77 -5.85
C VAL A 16 -27.62 4.67 -5.80
N SER A 17 -27.57 5.54 -4.80
CA SER A 17 -26.46 6.45 -4.53
C SER A 17 -26.00 6.31 -3.08
N ILE A 18 -24.75 5.95 -2.88
CA ILE A 18 -24.16 5.62 -1.57
C ILE A 18 -23.01 6.58 -1.28
N PRO A 19 -23.16 7.56 -0.41
CA PRO A 19 -22.06 8.44 -0.02
C PRO A 19 -21.02 7.66 0.78
N ILE A 20 -19.75 7.80 0.39
CA ILE A 20 -18.60 7.09 0.95
C ILE A 20 -17.41 8.02 1.19
N LYS A 21 -16.51 7.57 2.06
CA LYS A 21 -15.17 8.14 2.28
C LYS A 21 -14.10 7.17 1.84
N LEU A 22 -13.09 7.69 1.19
CA LEU A 22 -11.90 6.96 0.80
C LEU A 22 -10.77 7.19 1.83
N TYR A 23 -10.04 6.14 2.14
CA TYR A 23 -8.88 6.16 3.03
C TYR A 23 -7.72 5.45 2.34
N THR A 24 -6.52 5.99 2.42
CA THR A 24 -5.33 5.30 1.89
C THR A 24 -5.14 3.98 2.63
N ALA A 25 -5.07 2.87 1.90
CA ALA A 25 -4.91 1.54 2.49
C ALA A 25 -3.45 1.20 2.81
N THR A 26 -2.50 1.82 2.09
CA THR A 26 -1.07 1.54 2.20
C THR A 26 -0.29 2.82 2.47
N GLN A 27 0.78 2.70 3.26
CA GLN A 27 1.72 3.78 3.52
C GLN A 27 3.13 3.22 3.35
N SER A 28 3.99 3.91 2.60
CA SER A 28 5.40 3.56 2.55
C SER A 28 6.05 3.83 3.90
N SER A 29 6.78 2.86 4.42
CA SER A 29 7.60 2.96 5.62
C SER A 29 9.10 2.99 5.31
N SER A 30 9.48 3.05 4.03
CA SER A 30 10.87 3.11 3.60
C SER A 30 11.58 4.35 4.14
N VAL A 31 12.86 4.19 4.46
CA VAL A 31 13.70 5.31 4.93
C VAL A 31 14.01 6.23 3.76
N GLY A 32 13.60 7.49 3.87
CA GLY A 32 13.90 8.53 2.89
C GLY A 32 15.16 9.32 3.28
N PHE A 33 16.08 9.50 2.32
CA PHE A 33 17.25 10.37 2.48
C PHE A 33 17.00 11.73 1.83
N ASN A 34 17.45 12.80 2.50
CA ASN A 34 17.48 14.13 1.91
C ASN A 34 18.84 14.38 1.25
N MET A 35 18.84 15.00 0.08
CA MET A 35 20.08 15.46 -0.54
C MET A 35 20.60 16.68 0.22
N LEU A 36 21.86 16.58 0.66
CA LEU A 36 22.56 17.65 1.37
C LEU A 36 23.77 18.09 0.55
N HIS A 37 24.11 19.38 0.62
CA HIS A 37 25.33 19.89 0.04
C HIS A 37 26.55 19.42 0.86
N ALA A 38 27.49 18.75 0.20
CA ALA A 38 28.59 18.05 0.89
C ALA A 38 29.46 18.97 1.76
N GLN A 39 29.65 20.23 1.34
CA GLN A 39 30.53 21.18 2.07
C GLN A 39 29.85 21.81 3.28
N CYS A 40 28.56 22.16 3.21
CA CYS A 40 27.89 22.93 4.26
C CYS A 40 26.77 22.15 4.98
N GLY A 41 26.46 20.91 4.56
CA GLY A 41 25.40 20.08 5.16
C GLY A 41 23.98 20.60 4.95
N SER A 42 23.78 21.69 4.21
CA SER A 42 22.45 22.25 3.97
C SER A 42 21.64 21.42 3.00
N ARG A 43 20.33 21.31 3.24
CA ARG A 43 19.41 20.65 2.31
C ARG A 43 19.34 21.40 0.98
N VAL A 44 19.61 20.70 -0.13
CA VAL A 44 19.49 21.27 -1.48
C VAL A 44 18.02 21.37 -1.92
N LYS A 45 17.73 22.38 -2.76
CA LYS A 45 16.44 22.59 -3.41
C LYS A 45 16.59 22.38 -4.90
N GLN A 46 15.54 21.85 -5.55
CA GLN A 46 15.48 21.75 -7.00
C GLN A 46 14.89 23.04 -7.58
N GLN A 47 15.50 23.54 -8.65
CA GLN A 47 15.01 24.70 -9.39
C GLN A 47 14.77 24.29 -10.85
N LEU A 48 13.81 24.94 -11.50
CA LEU A 48 13.56 24.78 -12.93
C LEU A 48 14.57 25.68 -13.65
N TYR A 49 15.31 25.12 -14.61
CA TYR A 49 16.30 25.81 -15.40
C TYR A 49 15.98 25.71 -16.87
N CYS A 50 15.91 26.85 -17.58
CA CYS A 50 15.76 26.89 -19.01
C CYS A 50 17.15 26.85 -19.68
N PRO A 51 17.50 25.80 -20.42
CA PRO A 51 18.83 25.68 -21.02
C PRO A 51 19.07 26.65 -22.19
N VAL A 52 18.00 27.18 -22.80
CA VAL A 52 18.08 28.14 -23.92
C VAL A 52 18.32 29.56 -23.39
N ASP A 53 17.58 29.96 -22.36
CA ASP A 53 17.72 31.28 -21.74
C ASP A 53 18.82 31.33 -20.69
N GLU A 54 19.45 30.18 -20.38
CA GLU A 54 20.52 30.02 -19.37
C GLU A 54 20.15 30.60 -18.00
N ARG A 55 18.86 30.51 -17.60
CA ARG A 55 18.38 31.06 -16.32
C ARG A 55 17.45 30.12 -15.59
N VAL A 56 17.35 30.32 -14.28
CA VAL A 56 16.33 29.71 -13.43
C VAL A 56 14.99 30.39 -13.74
N ILE A 57 13.95 29.58 -13.91
CA ILE A 57 12.57 30.03 -14.21
C ILE A 57 11.62 29.61 -13.09
N GLU A 58 10.56 30.37 -12.89
CA GLU A 58 9.49 30.04 -11.96
C GLU A 58 8.48 29.09 -12.63
N ARG A 59 7.67 28.40 -11.81
CA ARG A 59 6.73 27.40 -12.32
C ARG A 59 5.60 28.01 -13.16
N ASP A 60 5.22 29.25 -12.91
CA ASP A 60 4.23 30.03 -13.65
C ASP A 60 4.70 30.46 -15.03
N GLU A 61 6.03 30.49 -15.27
CA GLU A 61 6.62 30.71 -16.61
C GLU A 61 6.56 29.44 -17.49
N THR A 62 6.08 28.30 -16.96
CA THR A 62 6.02 27.04 -17.73
C THR A 62 4.64 26.79 -18.32
N VAL A 63 4.60 26.19 -19.51
CA VAL A 63 3.41 25.74 -20.20
C VAL A 63 3.40 24.22 -20.37
N LYS A 64 2.23 23.61 -20.55
CA LYS A 64 2.12 22.17 -20.81
C LYS A 64 2.25 21.91 -22.30
N GLY A 65 3.31 21.23 -22.72
CA GLY A 65 3.52 20.78 -24.11
C GLY A 65 3.34 19.26 -24.20
N TYR A 66 2.59 18.81 -25.21
CA TYR A 66 2.50 17.40 -25.59
C TYR A 66 3.43 17.15 -26.78
N GLU A 67 4.38 16.23 -26.61
CA GLU A 67 5.30 15.82 -27.68
C GLU A 67 4.60 14.82 -28.59
N PHE A 68 4.22 15.25 -29.79
CA PHE A 68 3.56 14.38 -30.77
C PHE A 68 4.55 13.76 -31.75
N SER A 69 5.73 14.34 -31.89
CA SER A 69 6.88 13.81 -32.63
C SER A 69 8.15 14.30 -31.95
N LYS A 70 9.26 13.60 -32.12
CA LYS A 70 10.52 13.89 -31.42
C LYS A 70 10.93 15.36 -31.61
N GLY A 71 10.95 16.11 -30.53
CA GLY A 71 11.31 17.54 -30.51
C GLY A 71 10.20 18.49 -30.96
N GLN A 72 8.98 17.99 -31.31
CA GLN A 72 7.85 18.82 -31.70
C GLN A 72 6.74 18.79 -30.66
N TYR A 73 6.37 19.95 -30.16
CA TYR A 73 5.42 20.10 -29.07
C TYR A 73 4.18 20.88 -29.46
N VAL A 74 3.01 20.38 -29.07
CA VAL A 74 1.77 21.16 -29.08
C VAL A 74 1.53 21.70 -27.67
N ILE A 75 1.40 23.02 -27.57
CA ILE A 75 1.16 23.69 -26.29
C ILE A 75 -0.35 23.72 -26.03
N PHE A 76 -0.74 23.31 -24.84
CA PHE A 76 -2.14 23.41 -24.38
C PHE A 76 -2.28 24.47 -23.33
N SER A 77 -3.28 25.34 -23.50
CA SER A 77 -3.70 26.24 -22.44
C SER A 77 -4.44 25.51 -21.31
N PRO A 78 -4.47 26.05 -20.10
CA PRO A 78 -5.27 25.48 -18.99
C PRO A 78 -6.75 25.31 -19.35
N GLU A 79 -7.31 26.25 -20.12
CA GLU A 79 -8.72 26.22 -20.56
C GLU A 79 -8.98 25.08 -21.56
N GLU A 80 -8.07 24.83 -22.50
CA GLU A 80 -8.16 23.72 -23.45
C GLU A 80 -8.07 22.39 -22.71
N LEU A 81 -7.12 22.22 -21.79
CA LEU A 81 -7.02 21.01 -20.98
C LEU A 81 -8.26 20.79 -20.10
N SER A 82 -8.84 21.87 -19.53
CA SER A 82 -10.06 21.76 -18.75
C SER A 82 -11.27 21.27 -19.55
N LYS A 83 -11.33 21.56 -20.85
CA LYS A 83 -12.38 21.05 -21.76
C LYS A 83 -12.21 19.56 -22.08
N LEU A 84 -10.98 19.05 -22.02
CA LEU A 84 -10.65 17.65 -22.26
C LEU A 84 -10.77 16.78 -20.99
N GLU A 85 -10.87 17.42 -19.82
CA GLU A 85 -11.04 16.70 -18.56
C GLU A 85 -12.35 15.89 -18.54
N ALA A 86 -12.30 14.67 -18.01
CA ALA A 86 -13.50 13.89 -17.76
C ALA A 86 -14.47 14.67 -16.83
N GLU A 87 -15.77 14.37 -16.96
CA GLU A 87 -16.78 14.98 -16.11
C GLU A 87 -16.38 14.91 -14.64
N LYS A 88 -16.40 16.06 -13.96
CA LYS A 88 -16.01 16.18 -12.53
C LYS A 88 -17.11 15.67 -11.61
N THR A 89 -17.70 14.52 -11.91
CA THR A 89 -18.79 13.94 -11.10
C THR A 89 -18.32 13.50 -9.72
N ASN A 90 -17.02 13.23 -9.56
CA ASN A 90 -16.44 12.64 -8.34
C ASN A 90 -17.28 11.45 -7.83
N THR A 91 -17.66 10.57 -8.75
CA THR A 91 -18.54 9.42 -8.50
C THR A 91 -17.87 8.15 -8.97
N VAL A 92 -18.05 7.08 -8.24
CA VAL A 92 -17.72 5.71 -8.64
C VAL A 92 -19.00 5.09 -9.19
N GLU A 93 -19.09 4.97 -10.50
CA GLU A 93 -20.22 4.33 -11.19
C GLU A 93 -19.92 2.83 -11.34
N ILE A 94 -20.74 1.98 -10.73
CA ILE A 94 -20.66 0.52 -10.92
C ILE A 94 -21.28 0.17 -12.27
N LEU A 95 -20.52 -0.54 -13.09
CA LEU A 95 -20.93 -0.97 -14.44
C LEU A 95 -21.35 -2.43 -14.46
N GLU A 96 -20.65 -3.29 -13.71
CA GLU A 96 -20.88 -4.73 -13.69
C GLU A 96 -20.40 -5.37 -12.39
N PHE A 97 -20.80 -6.63 -12.17
CA PHE A 97 -20.31 -7.49 -11.09
C PHE A 97 -19.69 -8.74 -11.68
N VAL A 98 -18.49 -9.09 -11.25
CA VAL A 98 -17.71 -10.22 -11.77
C VAL A 98 -17.19 -11.09 -10.61
N PRO A 99 -16.86 -12.39 -10.86
CA PRO A 99 -16.15 -13.20 -9.88
C PRO A 99 -14.81 -12.58 -9.48
N ALA A 100 -14.46 -12.60 -8.21
CA ALA A 100 -13.19 -12.01 -7.73
C ALA A 100 -11.95 -12.61 -8.42
N ALA A 101 -12.00 -13.89 -8.78
CA ALA A 101 -10.91 -14.60 -9.45
C ALA A 101 -10.66 -14.14 -10.90
N SER A 102 -11.59 -13.40 -11.52
CA SER A 102 -11.41 -12.85 -12.88
C SER A 102 -10.57 -11.58 -12.93
N VAL A 103 -10.26 -10.98 -11.76
CA VAL A 103 -9.41 -9.79 -11.66
C VAL A 103 -8.00 -10.21 -11.31
N ASP A 104 -7.07 -9.99 -12.24
CA ASP A 104 -5.66 -10.31 -12.03
C ASP A 104 -4.98 -9.26 -11.12
N PHE A 105 -4.09 -9.72 -10.23
CA PHE A 105 -3.31 -8.84 -9.35
C PHE A 105 -2.41 -7.88 -10.10
N VAL A 106 -1.93 -8.22 -11.29
CA VAL A 106 -1.09 -7.37 -12.14
C VAL A 106 -1.79 -6.08 -12.54
N GLN A 107 -3.13 -6.09 -12.61
CA GLN A 107 -3.93 -4.93 -12.95
C GLN A 107 -4.07 -3.90 -11.83
N ILE A 108 -3.73 -4.25 -10.58
CA ILE A 108 -3.95 -3.38 -9.42
C ILE A 108 -2.83 -2.34 -9.31
N GLU A 109 -3.18 -1.06 -9.52
CA GLU A 109 -2.27 0.08 -9.34
C GLU A 109 -2.27 0.58 -7.88
N LYS A 110 -3.47 0.79 -7.32
CA LYS A 110 -3.62 1.44 -6.01
C LYS A 110 -4.83 0.91 -5.25
N THR A 111 -4.70 0.87 -3.93
CA THR A 111 -5.78 0.42 -3.05
C THR A 111 -6.17 1.52 -2.06
N ASN A 112 -7.50 1.68 -1.86
CA ASN A 112 -8.09 2.52 -0.83
C ASN A 112 -9.08 1.70 -0.01
N TYR A 113 -9.17 1.96 1.29
CA TYR A 113 -10.32 1.49 2.07
C TYR A 113 -11.50 2.40 1.84
N VAL A 114 -12.69 1.82 1.86
CA VAL A 114 -13.95 2.51 1.67
C VAL A 114 -14.75 2.43 2.96
N GLY A 115 -15.15 3.58 3.48
CA GLY A 115 -16.06 3.67 4.62
C GLY A 115 -17.33 4.43 4.24
N PRO A 116 -18.46 4.22 4.95
CA PRO A 116 -19.67 4.99 4.72
C PRO A 116 -19.50 6.45 5.15
N ASP A 117 -20.06 7.38 4.39
CA ASP A 117 -20.25 8.77 4.81
C ASP A 117 -21.66 8.98 5.40
N LYS A 118 -21.95 10.19 5.84
CA LYS A 118 -23.23 10.57 6.45
C LYS A 118 -24.39 10.18 5.54
N GLY A 119 -25.37 9.44 6.11
CA GLY A 119 -26.53 8.95 5.38
C GLY A 119 -26.30 7.65 4.58
N GLY A 120 -25.05 7.25 4.31
CA GLY A 120 -24.72 6.06 3.50
C GLY A 120 -24.70 4.73 4.24
N HIS A 121 -24.71 4.70 5.58
CA HIS A 121 -24.41 3.52 6.39
C HIS A 121 -25.25 2.28 6.02
N LYS A 122 -26.58 2.44 5.87
CA LYS A 122 -27.48 1.30 5.59
C LYS A 122 -27.21 0.72 4.20
N ALA A 123 -27.14 1.58 3.17
CA ALA A 123 -26.92 1.16 1.79
C ALA A 123 -25.50 0.58 1.60
N TYR A 124 -24.49 1.16 2.22
CA TYR A 124 -23.11 0.65 2.24
C TYR A 124 -23.03 -0.77 2.83
N ASN A 125 -23.63 -0.98 4.01
CA ASN A 125 -23.60 -2.29 4.65
C ASN A 125 -24.39 -3.34 3.86
N LEU A 126 -25.53 -2.94 3.26
CA LEU A 126 -26.30 -3.82 2.39
C LEU A 126 -25.48 -4.25 1.16
N LEU A 127 -24.83 -3.31 0.47
CA LEU A 127 -23.96 -3.61 -0.67
C LEU A 127 -22.82 -4.54 -0.26
N SER A 128 -22.11 -4.23 0.82
CA SER A 128 -21.02 -5.08 1.34
C SER A 128 -21.48 -6.48 1.70
N HIS A 129 -22.68 -6.61 2.30
CA HIS A 129 -23.26 -7.90 2.65
C HIS A 129 -23.63 -8.71 1.40
N ALA A 130 -24.34 -8.09 0.44
CA ALA A 130 -24.75 -8.74 -0.79
C ALA A 130 -23.54 -9.25 -1.60
N MET A 131 -22.49 -8.44 -1.74
CA MET A 131 -21.27 -8.84 -2.44
C MET A 131 -20.53 -9.99 -1.75
N ARG A 132 -20.61 -10.10 -0.41
CA ARG A 132 -20.05 -11.27 0.31
C ARG A 132 -20.84 -12.54 0.04
N GLN A 133 -22.18 -12.45 0.02
CA GLN A 133 -23.05 -13.59 -0.20
C GLN A 133 -22.94 -14.14 -1.64
N THR A 134 -22.72 -13.25 -2.59
CA THR A 134 -22.60 -13.62 -4.02
C THR A 134 -21.17 -13.94 -4.44
N GLU A 135 -20.15 -13.66 -3.59
CA GLU A 135 -18.73 -13.78 -3.90
C GLU A 135 -18.29 -12.97 -5.12
N LEU A 136 -19.06 -11.92 -5.47
CA LEU A 136 -18.78 -11.03 -6.59
C LEU A 136 -18.08 -9.75 -6.14
N VAL A 137 -17.32 -9.17 -7.06
CA VAL A 137 -16.72 -7.83 -6.95
C VAL A 137 -17.38 -6.91 -7.97
N ALA A 138 -17.49 -5.62 -7.63
CA ALA A 138 -18.06 -4.63 -8.53
C ALA A 138 -16.95 -3.97 -9.35
N VAL A 139 -17.08 -3.97 -10.67
CA VAL A 139 -16.24 -3.22 -11.60
C VAL A 139 -16.94 -1.92 -11.94
N GLY A 140 -16.21 -0.84 -11.97
CA GLY A 140 -16.78 0.48 -12.23
C GLY A 140 -15.77 1.48 -12.76
N ARG A 141 -16.28 2.69 -13.00
CA ARG A 141 -15.52 3.85 -13.43
C ARG A 141 -15.50 4.89 -12.30
N TYR A 142 -14.34 5.41 -12.00
CA TYR A 142 -14.16 6.48 -11.03
C TYR A 142 -13.64 7.73 -11.72
N ASN A 143 -14.44 8.77 -11.79
CA ASN A 143 -14.06 10.07 -12.35
C ASN A 143 -13.61 11.00 -11.22
N ALA A 144 -12.31 11.30 -11.20
CA ALA A 144 -11.73 12.17 -10.18
C ALA A 144 -10.61 13.04 -10.75
N ARG A 145 -10.56 14.30 -10.33
CA ARG A 145 -9.52 15.25 -10.72
C ARG A 145 -9.34 15.37 -12.24
N GLY A 146 -10.43 15.33 -13.00
CA GLY A 146 -10.40 15.44 -14.46
C GLY A 146 -9.95 14.18 -15.21
N LYS A 147 -9.76 13.05 -14.50
CA LYS A 147 -9.38 11.77 -15.09
C LYS A 147 -10.42 10.70 -14.76
N SER A 148 -10.52 9.71 -15.65
CA SER A 148 -11.32 8.52 -15.47
C SER A 148 -10.41 7.33 -15.13
N TYR A 149 -10.82 6.53 -14.17
CA TYR A 149 -10.09 5.34 -13.71
C TYR A 149 -11.02 4.14 -13.74
N VAL A 150 -10.50 2.98 -14.12
CA VAL A 150 -11.18 1.70 -13.89
C VAL A 150 -10.94 1.30 -12.45
N VAL A 151 -12.00 0.89 -11.76
CA VAL A 151 -11.90 0.49 -10.36
C VAL A 151 -12.65 -0.80 -10.09
N VAL A 152 -12.14 -1.54 -9.11
CA VAL A 152 -12.82 -2.72 -8.55
C VAL A 152 -13.10 -2.46 -7.07
N ILE A 153 -14.36 -2.63 -6.68
CA ILE A 153 -14.76 -2.63 -5.27
C ILE A 153 -14.97 -4.08 -4.85
N ARG A 154 -14.35 -4.47 -3.73
CA ARG A 154 -14.54 -5.81 -3.16
C ARG A 154 -14.81 -5.76 -1.66
N PRO A 155 -15.49 -6.77 -1.10
CA PRO A 155 -15.54 -6.96 0.34
C PRO A 155 -14.14 -7.14 0.93
N TYR A 156 -13.86 -6.45 2.04
CA TYR A 156 -12.61 -6.57 2.75
C TYR A 156 -12.84 -6.43 4.26
N GLN A 157 -12.43 -7.43 5.03
CA GLN A 157 -12.70 -7.50 6.48
C GLN A 157 -14.18 -7.18 6.80
N LYS A 158 -14.46 -6.12 7.56
CA LYS A 158 -15.82 -5.69 7.92
C LYS A 158 -16.40 -4.65 6.97
N GLY A 159 -15.69 -4.26 5.91
CA GLY A 159 -16.08 -3.18 5.00
C GLY A 159 -15.80 -3.51 3.53
N LEU A 160 -15.43 -2.48 2.78
CA LEU A 160 -15.11 -2.55 1.36
C LEU A 160 -13.70 -1.97 1.12
N ALA A 161 -13.02 -2.51 0.11
CA ALA A 161 -11.82 -1.93 -0.48
C ALA A 161 -12.09 -1.57 -1.94
N LEU A 162 -11.51 -0.47 -2.39
CA LEU A 162 -11.54 0.01 -3.77
C LEU A 162 -10.13 -0.09 -4.32
N HIS A 163 -9.97 -0.85 -5.40
CA HIS A 163 -8.74 -0.97 -6.15
C HIS A 163 -8.86 -0.17 -7.44
N GLN A 164 -7.94 0.76 -7.67
CA GLN A 164 -7.75 1.39 -8.96
C GLN A 164 -6.93 0.44 -9.82
N LEU A 165 -7.36 0.25 -11.06
CA LEU A 165 -6.71 -0.66 -12.01
C LEU A 165 -5.99 0.13 -13.09
N TYR A 166 -4.94 -0.45 -13.63
CA TYR A 166 -4.36 -0.06 -14.91
C TYR A 166 -5.35 -0.32 -16.05
N PHE A 167 -5.31 0.48 -17.10
CA PHE A 167 -5.99 0.15 -18.35
C PHE A 167 -5.29 -1.01 -19.05
N ALA A 168 -6.01 -1.69 -19.95
CA ALA A 168 -5.48 -2.86 -20.64
C ALA A 168 -4.20 -2.58 -21.45
N ASP A 169 -4.07 -1.38 -21.99
CA ASP A 169 -2.90 -0.91 -22.75
C ASP A 169 -1.71 -0.48 -21.87
N GLU A 170 -1.91 -0.34 -20.56
CA GLU A 170 -0.85 -0.06 -19.58
C GLU A 170 -0.19 -1.34 -19.06
N VAL A 171 -0.87 -2.50 -19.17
CA VAL A 171 -0.33 -3.80 -18.80
C VAL A 171 0.41 -4.40 -19.99
N ARG A 172 1.71 -4.66 -19.81
CA ARG A 172 2.53 -5.26 -20.88
C ARG A 172 2.09 -6.69 -21.18
N PRO A 173 2.04 -7.08 -22.47
CA PRO A 173 1.74 -8.45 -22.87
C PRO A 173 2.77 -9.43 -22.26
N PHE A 174 2.29 -10.53 -21.70
CA PHE A 174 3.19 -11.54 -21.13
C PHE A 174 3.99 -12.27 -22.20
N GLU A 175 3.50 -12.27 -23.44
CA GLU A 175 4.14 -12.85 -24.63
C GLU A 175 5.48 -12.18 -24.98
N ASP A 176 5.72 -10.96 -24.49
CA ASP A 176 6.99 -10.24 -24.64
C ASP A 176 8.10 -10.79 -23.70
N VAL A 177 7.74 -11.68 -22.77
CA VAL A 177 8.67 -12.28 -21.81
C VAL A 177 9.26 -13.56 -22.38
N ASP A 178 10.57 -13.60 -22.56
CA ASP A 178 11.26 -14.83 -22.91
C ASP A 178 11.29 -15.78 -21.69
N ILE A 179 10.42 -16.78 -21.70
CA ILE A 179 10.34 -17.83 -20.67
C ILE A 179 11.18 -19.08 -21.03
N GLY A 180 11.96 -19.03 -22.10
CA GLY A 180 12.64 -20.18 -22.65
C GLY A 180 11.71 -21.11 -23.47
N GLY A 181 12.26 -22.19 -24.00
CA GLY A 181 11.47 -23.18 -24.75
C GLY A 181 10.77 -24.18 -23.84
N ASP A 182 10.00 -25.10 -24.44
CA ASP A 182 9.37 -26.21 -23.76
C ASP A 182 10.44 -27.13 -23.14
N VAL A 183 10.55 -27.09 -21.82
CA VAL A 183 11.45 -27.96 -21.04
C VAL A 183 10.66 -29.14 -20.52
N ARG A 184 11.17 -30.37 -20.75
CA ARG A 184 10.57 -31.59 -20.20
C ARG A 184 11.23 -31.94 -18.88
N PHE A 185 10.40 -32.26 -17.90
CA PHE A 185 10.86 -32.73 -16.60
C PHE A 185 10.70 -34.23 -16.50
N SER A 186 11.60 -34.89 -15.76
CA SER A 186 11.43 -36.28 -15.38
C SER A 186 10.43 -36.39 -14.20
N ALA A 187 9.78 -37.53 -14.07
CA ALA A 187 8.86 -37.77 -12.95
C ALA A 187 9.52 -37.59 -11.57
N ALA A 188 10.84 -37.89 -11.49
CA ALA A 188 11.60 -37.71 -10.26
C ALA A 188 11.84 -36.23 -9.90
N GLU A 189 12.04 -35.38 -10.90
CA GLU A 189 12.19 -33.93 -10.70
C GLU A 189 10.87 -33.29 -10.28
N GLU A 190 9.75 -33.70 -10.91
CA GLU A 190 8.41 -33.24 -10.55
C GLU A 190 8.06 -33.61 -9.11
N ASP A 191 8.22 -34.90 -8.72
CA ASP A 191 7.94 -35.39 -7.36
C ASP A 191 8.82 -34.67 -6.30
N LEU A 192 10.09 -34.41 -6.63
CA LEU A 192 10.98 -33.69 -5.74
C LEU A 192 10.59 -32.22 -5.56
N ALA A 193 10.17 -31.56 -6.64
CA ALA A 193 9.68 -30.19 -6.60
C ALA A 193 8.37 -30.07 -5.79
N GLU A 194 7.42 -30.99 -6.00
CA GLU A 194 6.19 -31.05 -5.23
C GLU A 194 6.42 -31.24 -3.74
N LYS A 195 7.32 -32.15 -3.35
CA LYS A 195 7.71 -32.36 -1.95
C LYS A 195 8.32 -31.13 -1.31
N LEU A 196 9.16 -30.39 -2.04
CA LEU A 196 9.73 -29.14 -1.54
C LEU A 196 8.66 -28.06 -1.34
N ILE A 197 7.72 -27.93 -2.29
CA ILE A 197 6.59 -27.00 -2.16
C ILE A 197 5.74 -27.36 -0.94
N GLU A 198 5.40 -28.64 -0.76
CA GLU A 198 4.58 -29.09 0.39
C GLU A 198 5.31 -28.87 1.73
N GLN A 199 6.64 -29.05 1.79
CA GLN A 199 7.44 -28.76 2.98
C GLN A 199 7.39 -27.26 3.37
N LEU A 200 7.29 -26.37 2.40
CA LEU A 200 7.24 -24.92 2.61
C LEU A 200 5.82 -24.37 2.70
N ARG A 201 4.83 -25.19 2.42
CA ARG A 201 3.42 -24.82 2.41
C ARG A 201 2.96 -24.26 3.76
N THR A 202 2.12 -23.27 3.72
CA THR A 202 1.41 -22.72 4.88
C THR A 202 -0.05 -22.46 4.51
N ASP A 203 -0.95 -22.67 5.47
CA ASP A 203 -2.39 -22.52 5.24
C ASP A 203 -2.82 -21.05 5.05
N ALA A 204 -2.03 -20.09 5.55
CA ALA A 204 -2.34 -18.68 5.44
C ALA A 204 -1.08 -17.82 5.33
N PHE A 205 -1.16 -16.77 4.53
CA PHE A 205 -0.13 -15.74 4.46
C PHE A 205 -0.24 -14.80 5.67
N ASP A 206 0.85 -14.71 6.45
CA ASP A 206 0.99 -13.77 7.55
C ASP A 206 2.06 -12.71 7.23
N ALA A 207 1.60 -11.53 6.80
CA ALA A 207 2.49 -10.42 6.44
C ALA A 207 3.36 -9.92 7.62
N THR A 208 2.95 -10.16 8.87
CA THR A 208 3.70 -9.69 10.05
C THR A 208 5.03 -10.40 10.25
N ARG A 209 5.23 -11.54 9.57
CA ARG A 209 6.46 -12.34 9.59
C ARG A 209 7.57 -11.74 8.73
N TYR A 210 7.22 -10.83 7.81
CA TYR A 210 8.15 -10.21 6.87
C TYR A 210 8.36 -8.75 7.30
N ARG A 211 9.62 -8.36 7.50
CA ARG A 211 10.01 -7.01 7.90
C ARG A 211 10.99 -6.43 6.89
N ASP A 212 10.99 -5.11 6.77
CA ASP A 212 11.98 -4.39 5.99
C ASP A 212 13.28 -4.26 6.85
N GLU A 213 14.11 -5.31 6.79
CA GLU A 213 15.38 -5.37 7.52
C GLU A 213 16.37 -4.26 7.08
N TYR A 214 16.27 -3.80 5.84
CA TYR A 214 17.11 -2.71 5.35
C TYR A 214 16.76 -1.40 6.06
N SER A 215 15.49 -1.05 6.10
CA SER A 215 15.04 0.16 6.79
C SER A 215 15.37 0.12 8.30
N ASP A 216 15.28 -1.06 8.92
CA ASP A 216 15.63 -1.22 10.33
C ASP A 216 17.14 -1.00 10.54
N ARG A 217 18.01 -1.62 9.71
CA ARG A 217 19.47 -1.39 9.74
C ARG A 217 19.85 0.06 9.50
N VAL A 218 19.18 0.74 8.55
CA VAL A 218 19.46 2.16 8.28
C VAL A 218 19.09 3.04 9.48
N ARG A 219 17.95 2.76 10.14
CA ARG A 219 17.55 3.51 11.35
C ARG A 219 18.55 3.30 12.49
N GLU A 220 18.99 2.07 12.70
CA GLU A 220 19.98 1.72 13.71
C GLU A 220 21.33 2.39 13.43
N ALA A 221 21.83 2.31 12.18
CA ALA A 221 23.06 2.97 11.77
C ALA A 221 22.99 4.50 11.89
N ALA A 222 21.83 5.10 11.59
CA ALA A 222 21.60 6.53 11.76
C ALA A 222 21.65 6.94 13.25
N GLN A 223 21.09 6.11 14.13
CA GLN A 223 21.15 6.33 15.57
C GLN A 223 22.57 6.21 16.09
N GLN A 224 23.33 5.16 15.72
CA GLN A 224 24.73 4.98 16.09
C GLN A 224 25.58 6.19 15.67
N LYS A 225 25.42 6.68 14.44
CA LYS A 225 26.08 7.89 13.96
C LYS A 225 25.70 9.15 14.74
N ALA A 226 24.43 9.29 15.09
CA ALA A 226 23.97 10.44 15.88
C ALA A 226 24.57 10.44 17.30
N GLU A 227 24.88 9.27 17.85
CA GLU A 227 25.53 9.05 19.13
C GLU A 227 27.07 9.09 19.04
N GLY A 228 27.65 9.32 17.84
CA GLY A 228 29.10 9.41 17.61
C GLY A 228 29.79 8.05 17.52
N MET A 229 29.05 6.95 17.35
CA MET A 229 29.62 5.61 17.19
C MET A 229 29.90 5.27 15.72
N GLU A 230 30.83 4.35 15.46
CA GLU A 230 31.08 3.83 14.12
C GLU A 230 30.00 2.81 13.72
N ILE A 231 29.63 2.81 12.42
CA ILE A 231 28.65 1.87 11.89
C ILE A 231 29.24 0.46 11.84
N THR A 232 28.57 -0.50 12.48
CA THR A 232 28.90 -1.91 12.36
C THR A 232 28.34 -2.46 11.03
N THR A 233 29.21 -2.89 10.13
CA THR A 233 28.80 -3.50 8.85
C THR A 233 28.29 -4.91 9.09
N ALA A 234 27.14 -5.23 8.49
CA ALA A 234 26.64 -6.62 8.47
C ALA A 234 27.59 -7.51 7.66
N PRO A 235 27.88 -8.75 8.08
CA PRO A 235 28.71 -9.66 7.32
C PRO A 235 28.09 -9.94 5.94
N GLU A 236 28.92 -9.89 4.88
CA GLU A 236 28.50 -10.25 3.54
C GLU A 236 28.10 -11.74 3.49
N GLN A 237 26.94 -12.02 2.92
CA GLN A 237 26.54 -13.38 2.64
C GLN A 237 27.29 -13.86 1.39
N PRO A 238 27.87 -15.06 1.41
CA PRO A 238 28.56 -15.60 0.24
C PRO A 238 27.59 -15.77 -0.93
N PRO A 239 28.04 -15.51 -2.18
CA PRO A 239 27.20 -15.65 -3.36
C PRO A 239 26.68 -17.09 -3.51
N ALA A 240 25.44 -17.23 -3.96
CA ALA A 240 24.83 -18.52 -4.24
C ALA A 240 25.64 -19.24 -5.36
N GLN A 241 26.08 -20.45 -5.09
CA GLN A 241 26.75 -21.27 -6.10
C GLN A 241 25.71 -21.86 -7.06
N ILE A 242 26.01 -21.85 -8.36
CA ILE A 242 25.21 -22.54 -9.37
C ILE A 242 25.47 -24.04 -9.19
N ILE A 243 24.51 -24.77 -8.65
CA ILE A 243 24.52 -26.22 -8.45
C ILE A 243 23.49 -26.80 -9.44
N ASP A 244 23.70 -28.03 -9.86
CA ASP A 244 22.72 -28.80 -10.62
C ASP A 244 21.37 -28.77 -9.91
N LEU A 245 20.29 -28.55 -10.69
CA LEU A 245 18.93 -28.34 -10.15
C LEU A 245 18.51 -29.51 -9.25
N PHE A 246 18.79 -30.75 -9.65
CA PHE A 246 18.43 -31.94 -8.90
C PHE A 246 19.19 -32.05 -7.57
N GLU A 247 20.51 -31.79 -7.56
CA GLU A 247 21.29 -31.72 -6.33
C GLU A 247 20.86 -30.56 -5.42
N ALA A 248 20.49 -29.39 -5.99
CA ALA A 248 20.00 -28.25 -5.24
C ALA A 248 18.68 -28.57 -4.53
N LEU A 249 17.73 -29.19 -5.24
CA LEU A 249 16.45 -29.62 -4.69
C LEU A 249 16.63 -30.64 -3.58
N LYS A 250 17.49 -31.66 -3.79
CA LYS A 250 17.80 -32.71 -2.80
C LYS A 250 18.43 -32.11 -1.53
N ARG A 251 19.41 -31.22 -1.66
CA ARG A 251 20.03 -30.52 -0.52
C ARG A 251 19.04 -29.66 0.24
N SER A 252 18.09 -29.01 -0.47
CA SER A 252 17.05 -28.19 0.16
C SER A 252 16.08 -29.01 0.99
N LEU A 253 15.79 -30.26 0.61
CA LEU A 253 14.95 -31.18 1.39
C LEU A 253 15.69 -31.75 2.61
N GLU A 254 17.00 -31.98 2.50
CA GLU A 254 17.83 -32.49 3.58
C GLU A 254 18.22 -31.39 4.59
N ALA A 255 18.24 -30.14 4.19
CA ALA A 255 18.56 -29.03 5.08
C ALA A 255 17.42 -28.79 6.10
N PRO A 256 17.73 -28.70 7.41
CA PRO A 256 16.74 -28.36 8.42
C PRO A 256 16.12 -27.00 8.05
N SER A 257 14.79 -26.95 7.93
CA SER A 257 14.10 -25.73 7.54
C SER A 257 14.44 -24.63 8.55
N LYS A 258 15.00 -23.50 8.10
CA LYS A 258 15.31 -22.30 8.93
C LYS A 258 14.12 -21.84 9.77
N ARG A 259 12.94 -22.40 9.51
CA ARG A 259 11.69 -22.19 10.23
C ARG A 259 11.73 -22.74 11.66
N ALA A 260 12.46 -23.84 11.90
CA ALA A 260 12.56 -24.46 13.22
C ALA A 260 13.44 -23.64 14.20
N GLU A 261 14.35 -22.82 13.68
CA GLU A 261 15.23 -21.98 14.51
C GLU A 261 14.59 -20.64 14.88
N ALA A 262 13.77 -20.04 13.99
CA ALA A 262 13.07 -18.80 14.28
C ALA A 262 12.00 -18.95 15.38
N ASP A 263 11.45 -20.16 15.57
CA ASP A 263 10.44 -20.43 16.60
C ASP A 263 11.05 -20.73 17.98
N LYS A 264 12.35 -21.10 18.05
CA LYS A 264 13.07 -21.36 19.32
C LYS A 264 13.55 -20.09 20.03
N GLY A 265 13.61 -18.96 19.33
CA GLY A 265 14.08 -17.67 19.86
C GLY A 265 13.01 -16.77 20.45
N ARG A 266 11.73 -17.16 20.44
CA ARG A 266 10.64 -16.34 20.96
C ARG A 266 10.52 -16.52 22.48
N PRO A 267 10.78 -15.50 23.32
CA PRO A 267 10.52 -15.61 24.75
C PRO A 267 9.01 -15.82 24.93
N LYS A 268 8.62 -16.91 25.62
CA LYS A 268 7.26 -17.19 26.07
C LYS A 268 6.86 -16.18 27.15
N GLY A 269 6.62 -14.94 26.74
CA GLY A 269 6.01 -13.89 27.55
C GLY A 269 4.52 -13.82 27.24
N GLY A 270 3.70 -14.64 27.87
CA GLY A 270 2.26 -14.46 27.88
C GLY A 270 1.93 -13.09 28.50
N PRO A 271 0.80 -12.46 28.14
CA PRO A 271 0.40 -11.19 28.73
C PRO A 271 0.16 -11.42 30.24
N LYS A 272 0.97 -10.80 31.10
CA LYS A 272 0.68 -10.69 32.50
C LYS A 272 -0.67 -9.98 32.66
N LYS A 273 -1.66 -10.68 33.23
CA LYS A 273 -2.90 -10.06 33.71
C LYS A 273 -2.51 -8.89 34.58
N ALA A 274 -2.91 -7.69 34.21
CA ALA A 274 -2.86 -6.54 35.12
C ALA A 274 -3.84 -6.79 36.25
N GLU A 275 -3.35 -6.81 37.50
CA GLU A 275 -4.17 -6.73 38.66
C GLU A 275 -4.91 -5.38 38.69
N PRO A 276 -6.18 -5.36 39.11
CA PRO A 276 -6.91 -4.09 39.18
C PRO A 276 -6.34 -3.25 40.34
N ALA A 277 -5.89 -2.03 39.95
CA ALA A 277 -5.44 -1.03 40.93
C ALA A 277 -6.57 -0.71 41.90
N ALA A 278 -6.24 -0.80 43.20
CA ALA A 278 -7.10 -0.44 44.30
C ALA A 278 -7.57 1.02 44.20
N GLN A 279 -8.87 1.22 44.36
CA GLN A 279 -9.49 2.56 44.40
C GLN A 279 -9.03 3.26 45.68
N PRO A 280 -8.66 4.55 45.64
CA PRO A 280 -8.41 5.32 46.87
C PRO A 280 -9.74 5.63 47.57
N GLU A 281 -9.80 5.32 48.87
CA GLU A 281 -10.92 5.64 49.77
C GLU A 281 -11.20 7.15 49.80
N ALA A 282 -12.46 7.49 49.70
CA ALA A 282 -12.97 8.85 49.80
C ALA A 282 -12.86 9.36 51.26
N GLN A 283 -12.13 10.42 51.52
CA GLN A 283 -12.15 11.18 52.76
C GLN A 283 -13.39 12.07 52.84
N PRO A 284 -14.04 12.21 53.97
CA PRO A 284 -15.27 13.01 54.11
C PRO A 284 -15.00 14.51 54.14
N ASP A 285 -15.71 15.24 53.29
CA ASP A 285 -15.68 16.68 53.13
C ASP A 285 -16.29 17.41 54.35
N LYS A 286 -15.48 18.18 55.07
CA LYS A 286 -15.91 19.06 56.17
C LYS A 286 -16.52 20.35 55.58
N ARG A 287 -17.84 20.38 55.40
CA ARG A 287 -18.60 21.61 55.15
C ARG A 287 -18.43 22.59 56.31
N LYS A 288 -17.73 23.71 56.11
CA LYS A 288 -17.88 24.90 56.93
C LYS A 288 -18.98 25.78 56.36
N LYS A 289 -20.08 25.86 57.13
CA LYS A 289 -21.11 26.88 57.05
C LYS A 289 -20.46 28.28 57.21
N ARG A 290 -20.71 29.18 56.30
CA ARG A 290 -20.67 30.61 56.64
C ARG A 290 -21.93 31.31 56.11
N ALA A 291 -22.63 31.86 57.06
CA ALA A 291 -23.85 32.62 56.89
C ALA A 291 -23.61 34.01 56.28
N GLY A 292 -24.57 34.46 55.58
CA GLY A 292 -25.19 35.67 55.23
C GLY A 292 -24.55 37.04 55.48
N LYS A 293 -24.74 37.97 54.63
CA LYS A 293 -25.53 39.21 54.85
C LYS A 293 -25.39 40.11 53.62
N THR A 294 -26.52 40.39 53.05
CA THR A 294 -27.06 41.72 52.65
C THR A 294 -26.12 42.80 52.09
N GLY A 295 -26.46 43.33 50.92
CA GLY A 295 -26.16 44.57 50.29
C GLY A 295 -26.66 44.54 48.86
#